data_c0545b454a460fa663bb0b0171834ff1
#
_entry.id   c0545b454a460fa663bb0b0171834ff1
#
_cell.length_a   1.000
_cell.length_b   1.000
_cell.length_c   1.000
_cell.angle_alpha   90.00
_cell.angle_beta   90.00
_cell.angle_gamma   90.00
#
_symmetry.space_group_name_H-M   'P 1'
#
loop_
_entity.id
_entity.type
_entity.pdbx_description
1 polymer ?
#
loop_
_entity_poly.entity_id
_entity_poly.type
_entity_poly.pdbx_seq_one_letter_code
_entity_poly.pdbx_strand_id
1 'polypeptide(L)'
;MKCLSPVALKAVDDSYFYVPCGQCISCRLNYAKLWSIRMMEELKNHDKACFVTLTYDSEHLPDDNGLHKDHLQKFWKRLRKECKVRYFCCGEHGDRFNRPHYHAILYGLAPDDKDIIQKHWQNGLVHVGTVTEDSCAYVAKYMTKKLNGRALQEKLEQDPDYQNEFVLMSRRPGIGACPSLSMKRFMYENGFVYRKGMKSSLPRYYKDRFFIETKITDQDHDEFIKHLTNFENNDSVIRNRLKFFGRKG
;
A
#
# COMPACT_ATOMS: atom_id res chain seq x y z
N MET A 1 13.64 -5.00 5.04
CA MET A 1 13.76 -6.48 4.98
C MET A 1 14.37 -6.84 3.64
N LYS A 2 15.31 -7.78 3.61
CA LYS A 2 15.98 -8.22 2.35
C LYS A 2 15.07 -9.17 1.57
N CYS A 3 15.24 -9.24 0.24
CA CYS A 3 14.47 -10.14 -0.62
C CYS A 3 14.84 -11.61 -0.32
N LEU A 4 13.85 -12.50 -0.32
CA LEU A 4 14.04 -13.92 -0.07
C LEU A 4 14.43 -14.71 -1.32
N SER A 5 14.11 -14.20 -2.52
CA SER A 5 14.33 -14.87 -3.80
C SER A 5 14.71 -13.82 -4.85
N PRO A 6 15.91 -13.22 -4.74
CA PRO A 6 16.33 -12.19 -5.69
C PRO A 6 16.47 -12.75 -7.10
N VAL A 7 16.25 -11.89 -8.09
CA VAL A 7 16.36 -12.23 -9.51
C VAL A 7 17.70 -11.70 -10.03
N ALA A 8 18.46 -12.57 -10.67
CA ALA A 8 19.69 -12.18 -11.39
C ALA A 8 19.30 -11.51 -12.72
N LEU A 9 19.81 -10.34 -12.97
CA LEU A 9 19.71 -9.63 -14.24
C LEU A 9 21.12 -9.50 -14.85
N LYS A 10 21.21 -9.68 -16.17
CA LYS A 10 22.46 -9.52 -16.91
C LYS A 10 22.63 -8.04 -17.25
N ALA A 11 23.77 -7.47 -16.95
CA ALA A 11 24.15 -6.11 -17.32
C ALA A 11 24.69 -6.06 -18.76
N VAL A 12 24.90 -4.85 -19.29
CA VAL A 12 25.41 -4.62 -20.66
C VAL A 12 26.85 -5.13 -20.84
N ASP A 13 27.62 -5.15 -19.76
CA ASP A 13 29.03 -5.64 -19.71
C ASP A 13 29.14 -7.15 -19.43
N ASP A 14 28.04 -7.91 -19.63
CA ASP A 14 27.91 -9.33 -19.34
C ASP A 14 28.02 -9.72 -17.86
N SER A 15 28.22 -8.78 -16.94
CA SER A 15 28.14 -9.03 -15.50
C SER A 15 26.69 -9.31 -15.05
N TYR A 16 26.52 -9.89 -13.85
CA TYR A 16 25.22 -10.15 -13.26
C TYR A 16 25.04 -9.32 -12.01
N PHE A 17 23.85 -8.73 -11.85
CA PHE A 17 23.45 -8.09 -10.62
C PHE A 17 22.10 -8.60 -10.14
N TYR A 18 21.87 -8.55 -8.82
CA TYR A 18 20.66 -9.07 -8.22
C TYR A 18 19.69 -7.96 -7.86
N VAL A 19 18.40 -8.17 -8.19
CA VAL A 19 17.31 -7.25 -7.84
C VAL A 19 16.26 -7.96 -6.99
N PRO A 20 15.53 -7.23 -6.13
CA PRO A 20 14.42 -7.80 -5.39
C PRO A 20 13.36 -8.37 -6.33
N CYS A 21 12.87 -9.60 -6.05
CA CYS A 21 11.91 -10.31 -6.91
C CYS A 21 10.53 -9.62 -6.98
N GLY A 22 10.19 -8.71 -6.04
CA GLY A 22 8.88 -8.07 -5.95
C GLY A 22 7.73 -8.97 -5.45
N GLN A 23 7.91 -10.29 -5.42
CA GLN A 23 6.84 -11.26 -5.18
C GLN A 23 6.90 -11.89 -3.77
N CYS A 24 8.10 -12.11 -3.22
CA CYS A 24 8.23 -12.71 -1.90
C CYS A 24 7.64 -11.79 -0.81
N ILE A 25 7.29 -12.37 0.33
CA ILE A 25 6.65 -11.65 1.43
C ILE A 25 7.47 -10.42 1.87
N SER A 26 8.79 -10.53 1.89
CA SER A 26 9.68 -9.41 2.25
C SER A 26 9.56 -8.24 1.28
N CYS A 27 9.55 -8.51 -0.03
CA CYS A 27 9.36 -7.50 -1.07
C CYS A 27 7.98 -6.84 -0.98
N ARG A 28 6.93 -7.64 -0.77
CA ARG A 28 5.55 -7.16 -0.64
C ARG A 28 5.39 -6.26 0.58
N LEU A 29 5.94 -6.65 1.74
CA LEU A 29 5.93 -5.82 2.95
C LEU A 29 6.75 -4.53 2.79
N ASN A 30 7.90 -4.58 2.10
CA ASN A 30 8.66 -3.39 1.76
C ASN A 30 7.86 -2.45 0.85
N TYR A 31 7.15 -2.99 -0.13
CA TYR A 31 6.28 -2.22 -1.01
C TYR A 31 5.15 -1.52 -0.25
N ALA A 32 4.47 -2.23 0.67
CA ALA A 32 3.47 -1.64 1.56
C ALA A 32 4.06 -0.52 2.42
N LYS A 33 5.26 -0.73 2.98
CA LYS A 33 5.99 0.29 3.74
C LYS A 33 6.25 1.56 2.91
N LEU A 34 6.67 1.42 1.66
CA LEU A 34 6.93 2.55 0.77
C LEU A 34 5.65 3.34 0.44
N TRP A 35 4.51 2.67 0.32
CA TRP A 35 3.21 3.33 0.16
C TRP A 35 2.76 4.06 1.42
N SER A 36 2.96 3.47 2.60
CA SER A 36 2.68 4.15 3.86
C SER A 36 3.48 5.46 4.00
N ILE A 37 4.75 5.48 3.58
CA ILE A 37 5.57 6.71 3.54
C ILE A 37 4.89 7.76 2.64
N ARG A 38 4.46 7.39 1.44
CA ARG A 38 3.79 8.30 0.52
C ARG A 38 2.47 8.84 1.05
N MET A 39 1.68 7.98 1.72
CA MET A 39 0.42 8.39 2.34
C MET A 39 0.66 9.39 3.49
N MET A 40 1.69 9.18 4.30
CA MET A 40 2.06 10.12 5.37
C MET A 40 2.60 11.45 4.83
N GLU A 41 3.33 11.45 3.70
CA GLU A 41 3.73 12.70 3.04
C GLU A 41 2.54 13.44 2.41
N GLU A 42 1.56 12.71 1.88
CA GLU A 42 0.30 13.33 1.42
C GLU A 42 -0.46 14.00 2.57
N LEU A 43 -0.51 13.33 3.74
CA LEU A 43 -1.21 13.83 4.92
C LEU A 43 -0.73 15.22 5.34
N LYS A 44 0.55 15.52 5.21
CA LYS A 44 1.14 16.82 5.56
C LYS A 44 0.62 17.99 4.71
N ASN A 45 -0.02 17.71 3.58
CA ASN A 45 -0.60 18.72 2.69
C ASN A 45 -2.11 18.95 2.93
N HIS A 46 -2.67 18.35 3.97
CA HIS A 46 -4.11 18.41 4.25
C HIS A 46 -4.35 18.69 5.73
N ASP A 47 -5.20 19.67 6.03
CA ASP A 47 -5.61 20.01 7.40
C ASP A 47 -6.53 18.96 8.00
N LYS A 48 -7.27 18.25 7.14
CA LYS A 48 -8.23 17.22 7.50
C LYS A 48 -7.92 15.92 6.79
N ALA A 49 -7.99 14.80 7.51
CA ALA A 49 -7.98 13.46 6.95
C ALA A 49 -8.66 12.47 7.89
N CYS A 50 -9.24 11.42 7.32
CA CYS A 50 -9.84 10.34 8.10
C CYS A 50 -9.55 8.97 7.47
N PHE A 51 -9.55 7.95 8.31
CA PHE A 51 -9.60 6.56 7.91
C PHE A 51 -11.06 6.14 7.77
N VAL A 52 -11.43 5.54 6.65
CA VAL A 52 -12.82 5.17 6.35
C VAL A 52 -12.89 3.70 6.04
N THR A 53 -13.87 3.02 6.65
CA THR A 53 -14.32 1.68 6.25
C THR A 53 -15.73 1.78 5.69
N LEU A 54 -15.92 1.30 4.46
CA LEU A 54 -17.19 1.22 3.77
C LEU A 54 -17.60 -0.25 3.69
N THR A 55 -18.78 -0.58 4.23
CA THR A 55 -19.33 -1.93 4.20
C THR A 55 -20.71 -1.91 3.56
N TYR A 56 -21.09 -3.02 2.92
CA TYR A 56 -22.44 -3.20 2.44
C TYR A 56 -23.39 -3.54 3.61
N ASP A 57 -24.61 -3.05 3.58
CA ASP A 57 -25.69 -3.64 4.36
C ASP A 57 -26.22 -4.92 3.68
N SER A 58 -27.28 -5.50 4.22
CA SER A 58 -27.82 -6.77 3.68
C SER A 58 -28.62 -6.57 2.40
N GLU A 59 -29.17 -5.37 2.19
CA GLU A 59 -30.01 -5.06 1.03
C GLU A 59 -29.16 -4.70 -0.20
N HIS A 60 -27.96 -4.16 0.02
CA HIS A 60 -27.06 -3.71 -1.05
C HIS A 60 -25.84 -4.62 -1.25
N LEU A 61 -25.79 -5.75 -0.51
CA LEU A 61 -24.72 -6.72 -0.72
C LEU A 61 -24.84 -7.30 -2.13
N PRO A 62 -23.78 -7.24 -2.97
CA PRO A 62 -23.80 -7.84 -4.29
C PRO A 62 -24.09 -9.36 -4.24
N ASP A 63 -24.88 -9.88 -5.18
CA ASP A 63 -25.25 -11.29 -5.24
C ASP A 63 -24.05 -12.23 -5.38
N ASP A 64 -22.99 -11.77 -6.06
CA ASP A 64 -21.73 -12.47 -6.22
C ASP A 64 -20.80 -12.34 -4.99
N ASN A 65 -21.25 -11.63 -3.93
CA ASN A 65 -20.44 -11.30 -2.76
C ASN A 65 -19.08 -10.67 -3.13
N GLY A 66 -19.01 -9.96 -4.24
CA GLY A 66 -17.79 -9.49 -4.88
C GLY A 66 -17.35 -8.07 -4.54
N LEU A 67 -16.12 -7.75 -4.96
CA LEU A 67 -15.51 -6.43 -4.82
C LEU A 67 -15.79 -5.56 -6.05
N HIS A 68 -16.68 -4.59 -5.94
CA HIS A 68 -17.16 -3.75 -7.04
C HIS A 68 -16.45 -2.38 -7.10
N LYS A 69 -15.55 -2.22 -8.07
CA LYS A 69 -14.84 -0.94 -8.30
C LYS A 69 -15.77 0.18 -8.74
N ASP A 70 -16.82 -0.14 -9.47
CA ASP A 70 -17.79 0.83 -9.98
C ASP A 70 -18.61 1.46 -8.84
N HIS A 71 -18.93 0.70 -7.78
CA HIS A 71 -19.58 1.22 -6.58
C HIS A 71 -18.71 2.31 -5.92
N LEU A 72 -17.41 2.05 -5.77
CA LEU A 72 -16.47 3.06 -5.29
C LEU A 72 -16.36 4.25 -6.24
N GLN A 73 -16.30 4.01 -7.56
CA GLN A 73 -16.22 5.10 -8.54
C GLN A 73 -17.45 6.01 -8.48
N LYS A 74 -18.65 5.42 -8.33
CA LYS A 74 -19.91 6.18 -8.12
C LYS A 74 -19.86 6.97 -6.81
N PHE A 75 -19.40 6.35 -5.71
CA PHE A 75 -19.19 7.00 -4.42
C PHE A 75 -18.24 8.20 -4.54
N TRP A 76 -17.04 8.01 -5.09
CA TRP A 76 -16.08 9.12 -5.27
C TRP A 76 -16.60 10.22 -6.18
N LYS A 77 -17.37 9.89 -7.21
CA LYS A 77 -18.02 10.87 -8.08
C LYS A 77 -19.04 11.73 -7.31
N ARG A 78 -19.88 11.10 -6.49
CA ARG A 78 -20.88 11.83 -5.68
C ARG A 78 -20.19 12.72 -4.65
N LEU A 79 -19.26 12.17 -3.88
CA LEU A 79 -18.54 12.89 -2.83
C LEU A 79 -17.78 14.11 -3.38
N ARG A 80 -17.16 13.98 -4.55
CA ARG A 80 -16.40 15.06 -5.19
C ARG A 80 -17.24 16.19 -5.77
N LYS A 81 -18.54 16.04 -5.88
CA LYS A 81 -19.43 17.17 -6.23
C LYS A 81 -19.61 18.14 -5.05
N GLU A 82 -19.45 17.65 -3.83
CA GLU A 82 -19.66 18.41 -2.61
C GLU A 82 -18.35 18.78 -1.90
N CYS A 83 -17.35 17.88 -1.96
CA CYS A 83 -16.11 18.04 -1.22
C CYS A 83 -14.87 17.85 -2.11
N LYS A 84 -13.86 18.70 -1.90
CA LYS A 84 -12.53 18.50 -2.54
C LYS A 84 -11.76 17.44 -1.78
N VAL A 85 -11.75 16.21 -2.28
CA VAL A 85 -11.12 15.08 -1.60
C VAL A 85 -10.11 14.35 -2.48
N ARG A 86 -9.09 13.81 -1.82
CA ARG A 86 -8.17 12.83 -2.38
C ARG A 86 -8.23 11.55 -1.55
N TYR A 87 -7.84 10.42 -2.12
CA TYR A 87 -7.93 9.15 -1.41
C TYR A 87 -6.88 8.13 -1.84
N PHE A 88 -6.62 7.19 -0.95
CA PHE A 88 -5.99 5.90 -1.20
C PHE A 88 -6.91 4.84 -0.61
N CYS A 89 -7.37 3.90 -1.42
CA CYS A 89 -8.42 2.95 -1.05
C CYS A 89 -8.07 1.54 -1.52
N CYS A 90 -8.42 0.53 -0.73
CA CYS A 90 -8.37 -0.88 -1.11
C CYS A 90 -9.74 -1.53 -0.93
N GLY A 91 -10.01 -2.56 -1.73
CA GLY A 91 -11.12 -3.48 -1.52
C GLY A 91 -10.57 -4.83 -1.04
N GLU A 92 -11.24 -5.42 -0.07
CA GLU A 92 -10.90 -6.72 0.48
C GLU A 92 -12.14 -7.51 0.90
N HIS A 93 -11.97 -8.81 1.06
CA HIS A 93 -12.94 -9.68 1.72
C HIS A 93 -12.54 -9.87 3.18
N GLY A 94 -13.51 -9.71 4.10
CA GLY A 94 -13.28 -9.87 5.53
C GLY A 94 -12.95 -11.30 5.91
N ASP A 95 -11.98 -11.47 6.81
CA ASP A 95 -11.47 -12.81 7.18
C ASP A 95 -12.51 -13.74 7.80
N ARG A 96 -13.55 -13.20 8.47
CA ARG A 96 -14.53 -14.01 9.23
C ARG A 96 -15.74 -14.48 8.39
N PHE A 97 -16.30 -13.60 7.57
CA PHE A 97 -17.53 -13.86 6.82
C PHE A 97 -17.37 -13.69 5.31
N ASN A 98 -16.14 -13.50 4.85
CA ASN A 98 -15.82 -13.24 3.44
C ASN A 98 -16.67 -12.11 2.82
N ARG A 99 -17.13 -11.16 3.65
CA ARG A 99 -17.97 -10.06 3.20
C ARG A 99 -17.10 -8.97 2.59
N PRO A 100 -17.45 -8.45 1.40
CA PRO A 100 -16.67 -7.41 0.75
C PRO A 100 -16.79 -6.08 1.53
N HIS A 101 -15.66 -5.40 1.70
CA HIS A 101 -15.60 -4.07 2.26
C HIS A 101 -14.40 -3.29 1.73
N TYR A 102 -14.38 -2.00 1.97
CA TYR A 102 -13.37 -1.11 1.44
C TYR A 102 -12.77 -0.27 2.56
N HIS A 103 -11.45 -0.14 2.56
CA HIS A 103 -10.73 0.74 3.48
C HIS A 103 -10.09 1.88 2.70
N ALA A 104 -10.19 3.09 3.21
CA ALA A 104 -9.61 4.26 2.57
C ALA A 104 -8.94 5.19 3.58
N ILE A 105 -7.82 5.78 3.17
CA ILE A 105 -7.35 7.05 3.72
C ILE A 105 -7.96 8.14 2.86
N LEU A 106 -8.76 8.99 3.45
CA LEU A 106 -9.46 10.08 2.81
C LEU A 106 -8.87 11.41 3.30
N TYR A 107 -8.38 12.22 2.38
CA TYR A 107 -7.80 13.53 2.63
C TYR A 107 -8.78 14.62 2.23
N GLY A 108 -8.96 15.63 3.08
CA GLY A 108 -9.88 16.76 2.91
C GLY A 108 -11.16 16.66 3.74
N LEU A 109 -11.37 15.57 4.49
CA LEU A 109 -12.45 15.41 5.46
C LEU A 109 -11.91 14.88 6.78
N ALA A 110 -12.48 15.32 7.90
CA ALA A 110 -12.17 14.89 9.26
C ALA A 110 -13.06 13.70 9.68
N PRO A 111 -12.78 13.02 10.80
CA PRO A 111 -13.68 12.02 11.37
C PRO A 111 -15.08 12.54 11.67
N ASP A 112 -15.20 13.80 12.06
CA ASP A 112 -16.48 14.46 12.36
C ASP A 112 -17.36 14.71 11.12
N ASP A 113 -16.76 14.65 9.92
CA ASP A 113 -17.46 14.75 8.64
C ASP A 113 -18.13 13.43 8.20
N LYS A 114 -18.36 12.48 9.14
CA LYS A 114 -18.92 11.14 8.88
C LYS A 114 -20.24 11.19 8.13
N ASP A 115 -21.14 12.12 8.48
CA ASP A 115 -22.47 12.21 7.88
C ASP A 115 -22.41 12.53 6.38
N ILE A 116 -21.44 13.35 5.96
CA ILE A 116 -21.20 13.64 4.54
C ILE A 116 -20.75 12.37 3.82
N ILE A 117 -19.84 11.60 4.42
CA ILE A 117 -19.35 10.35 3.85
C ILE A 117 -20.48 9.33 3.75
N GLN A 118 -21.29 9.17 4.82
CA GLN A 118 -22.44 8.27 4.86
C GLN A 118 -23.49 8.62 3.81
N LYS A 119 -23.83 9.91 3.66
CA LYS A 119 -24.76 10.42 2.62
C LYS A 119 -24.39 9.96 1.22
N HIS A 120 -23.09 9.86 0.92
CA HIS A 120 -22.61 9.48 -0.39
C HIS A 120 -22.31 7.99 -0.56
N TRP A 121 -22.09 7.26 0.57
CA TRP A 121 -22.03 5.81 0.54
C TRP A 121 -23.43 5.22 0.71
N GLN A 122 -24.11 5.02 -0.41
CA GLN A 122 -25.51 4.59 -0.44
C GLN A 122 -25.70 3.07 -0.37
N ASN A 123 -24.61 2.31 -0.23
CA ASN A 123 -24.65 0.85 -0.29
C ASN A 123 -24.52 0.20 1.11
N GLY A 124 -24.63 0.97 2.20
CA GLY A 124 -24.58 0.42 3.54
C GLY A 124 -23.92 1.34 4.56
N LEU A 125 -23.05 0.80 5.42
CA LEU A 125 -22.54 1.47 6.61
C LEU A 125 -21.16 2.08 6.41
N VAL A 126 -20.92 3.19 7.10
CA VAL A 126 -19.63 3.89 7.13
C VAL A 126 -19.09 3.92 8.55
N HIS A 127 -17.88 3.44 8.74
CA HIS A 127 -17.11 3.66 9.96
C HIS A 127 -15.96 4.63 9.64
N VAL A 128 -15.74 5.61 10.53
CA VAL A 128 -14.71 6.63 10.34
C VAL A 128 -13.84 6.71 11.60
N GLY A 129 -12.54 6.78 11.39
CA GLY A 129 -11.54 6.91 12.43
C GLY A 129 -10.45 7.91 12.06
N THR A 130 -9.52 8.14 12.98
CA THR A 130 -8.38 9.03 12.77
C THR A 130 -7.32 8.39 11.88
N VAL A 131 -6.62 9.21 11.10
CA VAL A 131 -5.47 8.75 10.32
C VAL A 131 -4.22 8.75 11.20
N THR A 132 -3.59 7.59 11.24
CA THR A 132 -2.28 7.37 11.89
C THR A 132 -1.32 6.70 10.92
N GLU A 133 -0.05 6.62 11.27
CA GLU A 133 0.90 5.84 10.49
C GLU A 133 0.50 4.35 10.43
N ASP A 134 -0.14 3.85 11.50
CA ASP A 134 -0.58 2.45 11.56
C ASP A 134 -1.81 2.22 10.65
N SER A 135 -2.76 3.16 10.56
CA SER A 135 -3.86 3.06 9.59
C SER A 135 -3.38 3.15 8.15
N CYS A 136 -2.38 3.99 7.85
CA CYS A 136 -1.73 4.02 6.53
C CYS A 136 -1.02 2.69 6.22
N ALA A 137 -0.32 2.11 7.19
CA ALA A 137 0.33 0.81 7.03
C ALA A 137 -0.69 -0.32 6.86
N TYR A 138 -1.83 -0.24 7.55
CA TYR A 138 -2.93 -1.17 7.43
C TYR A 138 -3.50 -1.18 5.99
N VAL A 139 -3.90 -0.02 5.48
CA VAL A 139 -4.42 0.07 4.10
C VAL A 139 -3.36 -0.35 3.07
N ALA A 140 -2.09 0.03 3.28
CA ALA A 140 -0.99 -0.39 2.40
C ALA A 140 -0.73 -1.91 2.43
N LYS A 141 -1.03 -2.61 3.54
CA LYS A 141 -0.90 -4.08 3.66
C LYS A 141 -1.71 -4.80 2.58
N TYR A 142 -2.88 -4.28 2.19
CA TYR A 142 -3.71 -4.91 1.16
C TYR A 142 -3.08 -4.89 -0.24
N MET A 143 -2.10 -4.03 -0.49
CA MET A 143 -1.28 -4.15 -1.69
C MET A 143 -0.46 -5.45 -1.73
N THR A 144 -0.25 -6.09 -0.58
CA THR A 144 0.45 -7.36 -0.49
C THR A 144 -0.47 -8.57 -0.73
N LYS A 145 -1.78 -8.42 -0.56
CA LYS A 145 -2.76 -9.49 -0.81
C LYS A 145 -3.07 -9.64 -2.30
N LYS A 146 -3.05 -8.53 -3.04
CA LYS A 146 -3.30 -8.56 -4.48
C LYS A 146 -2.37 -9.53 -5.20
N LEU A 147 -2.95 -10.53 -5.86
CA LEU A 147 -2.24 -11.48 -6.69
C LEU A 147 -1.91 -10.87 -8.06
N ASN A 148 -0.76 -11.24 -8.63
CA ASN A 148 -0.34 -10.80 -9.96
C ASN A 148 0.38 -11.96 -10.69
N GLY A 149 0.44 -11.87 -12.02
CA GLY A 149 1.16 -12.84 -12.86
C GLY A 149 0.71 -14.28 -12.62
N ARG A 150 1.66 -15.19 -12.52
CA ARG A 150 1.41 -16.63 -12.40
C ARG A 150 0.52 -16.99 -11.20
N ALA A 151 0.75 -16.37 -10.02
CA ALA A 151 -0.06 -16.65 -8.83
C ALA A 151 -1.53 -16.28 -8.98
N LEU A 152 -1.85 -15.23 -9.75
CA LEU A 152 -3.22 -14.88 -10.10
C LEU A 152 -3.81 -15.89 -11.08
N GLN A 153 -3.05 -16.30 -12.08
CA GLN A 153 -3.48 -17.28 -13.07
C GLN A 153 -3.78 -18.64 -12.43
N GLU A 154 -2.88 -19.16 -11.59
CA GLU A 154 -3.08 -20.40 -10.84
C GLU A 154 -4.33 -20.32 -9.92
N LYS A 155 -4.60 -19.13 -9.33
CA LYS A 155 -5.80 -18.94 -8.51
C LYS A 155 -7.08 -18.94 -9.35
N LEU A 156 -7.09 -18.32 -10.52
CA LEU A 156 -8.23 -18.29 -11.45
C LEU A 156 -8.50 -19.66 -12.07
N GLU A 157 -7.48 -20.49 -12.27
CA GLU A 157 -7.63 -21.88 -12.72
C GLU A 157 -8.34 -22.76 -11.66
N GLN A 158 -8.08 -22.49 -10.37
CA GLN A 158 -8.73 -23.19 -9.24
C GLN A 158 -10.12 -22.65 -8.91
N ASP A 159 -10.34 -21.36 -9.13
CA ASP A 159 -11.55 -20.64 -8.79
C ASP A 159 -11.77 -19.56 -9.87
N PRO A 160 -12.52 -19.89 -10.95
CA PRO A 160 -12.76 -18.98 -12.07
C PRO A 160 -13.47 -17.68 -11.67
N ASP A 161 -14.26 -17.72 -10.58
CA ASP A 161 -15.01 -16.57 -10.06
C ASP A 161 -14.19 -15.74 -9.04
N TYR A 162 -12.92 -16.11 -8.81
CA TYR A 162 -12.05 -15.40 -7.88
C TYR A 162 -11.92 -13.93 -8.23
N GLN A 163 -12.33 -13.09 -7.30
CA GLN A 163 -12.18 -11.64 -7.41
C GLN A 163 -10.93 -11.15 -6.66
N ASN A 164 -9.97 -10.71 -7.45
CA ASN A 164 -8.71 -10.21 -6.90
C ASN A 164 -8.90 -8.90 -6.15
N GLU A 165 -8.30 -8.80 -4.99
CA GLU A 165 -8.21 -7.56 -4.23
C GLU A 165 -7.59 -6.44 -5.06
N PHE A 166 -7.98 -5.22 -4.81
CA PHE A 166 -7.51 -4.10 -5.60
C PHE A 166 -7.19 -2.86 -4.77
N VAL A 167 -6.44 -1.96 -5.36
CA VAL A 167 -6.15 -0.64 -4.81
C VAL A 167 -6.52 0.43 -5.82
N LEU A 168 -7.22 1.45 -5.35
CA LEU A 168 -7.55 2.66 -6.11
C LEU A 168 -7.01 3.89 -5.38
N MET A 169 -6.61 4.91 -6.13
CA MET A 169 -6.07 6.13 -5.52
C MET A 169 -6.19 7.34 -6.44
N SER A 170 -6.09 8.53 -5.87
CA SER A 170 -5.93 9.77 -6.62
C SER A 170 -4.59 9.78 -7.37
N ARG A 171 -4.60 10.10 -8.68
CA ARG A 171 -3.43 9.96 -9.56
C ARG A 171 -2.85 11.27 -10.08
N ARG A 172 -3.62 12.35 -10.08
CA ARG A 172 -3.21 13.63 -10.69
C ARG A 172 -3.34 14.77 -9.68
N PRO A 173 -2.22 15.08 -8.98
CA PRO A 173 -0.95 14.35 -8.91
C PRO A 173 -1.09 13.02 -8.15
N GLY A 174 -0.07 12.16 -8.19
CA GLY A 174 -0.07 10.90 -7.40
C GLY A 174 -0.05 11.18 -5.89
N ILE A 175 -0.45 10.21 -5.07
CA ILE A 175 -0.39 10.32 -3.61
C ILE A 175 1.06 10.56 -3.16
N GLY A 176 1.27 11.55 -2.27
CA GLY A 176 2.57 11.97 -1.78
C GLY A 176 3.45 12.69 -2.82
N ALA A 177 2.85 13.23 -3.89
CA ALA A 177 3.58 13.88 -4.97
C ALA A 177 4.24 15.21 -4.59
N CYS A 178 3.78 15.84 -3.54
CA CYS A 178 4.16 17.18 -3.13
C CYS A 178 4.69 17.20 -1.69
N PRO A 179 5.81 16.53 -1.38
CA PRO A 179 6.44 16.70 -0.08
C PRO A 179 6.95 18.15 0.07
N SER A 180 7.10 18.60 1.31
CA SER A 180 7.64 19.94 1.61
C SER A 180 9.02 20.14 0.99
N LEU A 181 9.42 21.38 0.77
CA LEU A 181 10.72 21.71 0.19
C LEU A 181 11.88 21.16 1.05
N SER A 182 11.77 21.27 2.37
CA SER A 182 12.74 20.71 3.32
C SER A 182 12.84 19.18 3.21
N MET A 183 11.71 18.50 3.06
CA MET A 183 11.69 17.04 2.87
C MET A 183 12.28 16.63 1.52
N LYS A 184 12.00 17.37 0.44
CA LYS A 184 12.62 17.10 -0.87
C LYS A 184 14.14 17.22 -0.79
N ARG A 185 14.63 18.31 -0.17
CA ARG A 185 16.06 18.55 0.05
C ARG A 185 16.68 17.42 0.87
N PHE A 186 16.04 17.03 1.97
CA PHE A 186 16.49 15.91 2.80
C PHE A 186 16.59 14.61 2.03
N MET A 187 15.56 14.28 1.24
CA MET A 187 15.54 13.06 0.39
C MET A 187 16.67 13.09 -0.65
N TYR A 188 16.91 14.25 -1.26
CA TYR A 188 17.96 14.42 -2.27
C TYR A 188 19.36 14.25 -1.67
N GLU A 189 19.63 14.92 -0.55
CA GLU A 189 20.94 14.91 0.12
C GLU A 189 21.28 13.54 0.74
N ASN A 190 20.27 12.82 1.24
CA ASN A 190 20.48 11.64 2.06
C ASN A 190 20.11 10.31 1.38
N GLY A 191 19.28 10.30 0.36
CA GLY A 191 18.83 9.08 -0.33
C GLY A 191 17.91 8.17 0.48
N PHE A 192 17.40 8.61 1.64
CA PHE A 192 16.50 7.85 2.52
C PHE A 192 15.51 8.77 3.25
N VAL A 193 14.58 8.19 3.99
CA VAL A 193 13.69 8.88 4.93
C VAL A 193 13.68 8.18 6.29
N TYR A 194 13.30 8.91 7.33
CA TYR A 194 13.01 8.31 8.63
C TYR A 194 11.53 7.94 8.75
N ARG A 195 11.28 6.79 9.35
CA ARG A 195 9.94 6.32 9.73
C ARG A 195 10.00 5.69 11.11
N LYS A 196 9.24 6.23 12.07
CA LYS A 196 9.28 5.83 13.50
C LYS A 196 10.73 5.75 14.02
N GLY A 197 11.54 6.77 13.72
CA GLY A 197 12.94 6.82 14.11
C GLY A 197 13.90 5.90 13.33
N MET A 198 13.40 5.03 12.46
CA MET A 198 14.21 4.10 11.68
C MET A 198 14.43 4.58 10.26
N LYS A 199 15.67 4.43 9.77
CA LYS A 199 16.04 4.68 8.37
C LYS A 199 15.26 3.77 7.43
N SER A 200 14.71 4.34 6.37
CA SER A 200 13.92 3.65 5.37
C SER A 200 14.30 4.11 3.96
N SER A 201 14.43 3.16 3.02
CA SER A 201 14.69 3.49 1.63
C SER A 201 13.61 4.39 1.04
N LEU A 202 13.99 5.23 0.08
CA LEU A 202 13.05 6.07 -0.65
C LEU A 202 12.11 5.23 -1.53
N PRO A 203 10.82 5.56 -1.58
CA PRO A 203 9.95 5.10 -2.66
C PRO A 203 10.57 5.43 -4.04
N ARG A 204 10.53 4.44 -4.96
CA ARG A 204 10.99 4.65 -6.34
C ARG A 204 10.35 5.90 -6.97
N TYR A 205 9.07 6.14 -6.66
CA TYR A 205 8.35 7.34 -7.08
C TYR A 205 9.08 8.65 -6.80
N TYR A 206 9.75 8.78 -5.64
CA TYR A 206 10.54 9.97 -5.31
C TYR A 206 11.89 9.97 -6.02
N LYS A 207 12.52 8.81 -6.17
CA LYS A 207 13.77 8.67 -6.92
C LYS A 207 13.57 9.15 -8.36
N ASP A 208 12.56 8.59 -9.04
CA ASP A 208 12.27 8.91 -10.44
C ASP A 208 11.84 10.39 -10.60
N ARG A 209 11.03 10.90 -9.65
CA ARG A 209 10.46 12.26 -9.75
C ARG A 209 11.46 13.38 -9.43
N PHE A 210 12.42 13.12 -8.53
CA PHE A 210 13.39 14.12 -8.07
C PHE A 210 14.80 13.84 -8.59
N PHE A 211 14.96 12.92 -9.53
CA PHE A 211 16.26 12.53 -10.10
C PHE A 211 17.29 12.15 -9.03
N ILE A 212 16.84 11.48 -7.97
CA ILE A 212 17.71 11.02 -6.89
C ILE A 212 18.41 9.75 -7.34
N GLU A 213 19.67 9.85 -7.70
CA GLU A 213 20.52 8.70 -7.93
C GLU A 213 20.83 8.00 -6.60
N THR A 214 20.42 6.75 -6.49
CA THR A 214 20.91 5.92 -5.38
C THR A 214 22.17 5.22 -5.84
N LYS A 215 23.31 5.69 -5.36
CA LYS A 215 24.54 4.92 -5.48
C LYS A 215 24.36 3.62 -4.68
N ILE A 216 24.30 2.50 -5.39
CA ILE A 216 24.50 1.19 -4.78
C ILE A 216 26.00 1.12 -4.51
N THR A 217 26.40 1.15 -3.23
CA THR A 217 27.81 1.01 -2.88
C THR A 217 28.19 -0.48 -2.95
N ASP A 218 29.45 -0.78 -3.21
CA ASP A 218 29.96 -2.16 -3.18
C ASP A 218 29.68 -2.83 -1.83
N GLN A 219 29.66 -2.06 -0.73
CA GLN A 219 29.25 -2.54 0.58
C GLN A 219 27.78 -3.01 0.63
N ASP A 220 26.85 -2.31 -0.04
CA ASP A 220 25.45 -2.76 -0.12
C ASP A 220 25.31 -4.05 -0.91
N HIS A 221 26.15 -4.26 -1.92
CA HIS A 221 26.23 -5.48 -2.71
C HIS A 221 26.80 -6.63 -1.88
N ASP A 222 27.91 -6.43 -1.17
CA ASP A 222 28.55 -7.44 -0.32
C ASP A 222 27.68 -7.83 0.87
N GLU A 223 26.99 -6.88 1.51
CA GLU A 223 25.98 -7.19 2.54
C GLU A 223 24.83 -8.00 1.97
N PHE A 224 24.41 -7.73 0.74
CA PHE A 224 23.34 -8.46 0.08
C PHE A 224 23.77 -9.91 -0.23
N ILE A 225 24.99 -10.11 -0.73
CA ILE A 225 25.55 -11.46 -0.98
C ILE A 225 25.73 -12.24 0.33
N LYS A 226 26.27 -11.62 1.38
CA LYS A 226 26.37 -12.26 2.72
C LYS A 226 24.99 -12.66 3.27
N HIS A 227 23.95 -11.92 2.92
CA HIS A 227 22.59 -12.27 3.32
C HIS A 227 22.04 -13.49 2.58
N LEU A 228 22.41 -13.68 1.31
CA LEU A 228 22.00 -14.85 0.53
C LEU A 228 22.58 -16.15 1.11
N THR A 229 23.79 -16.09 1.68
CA THR A 229 24.45 -17.25 2.28
C THR A 229 23.94 -17.64 3.67
N ASN A 230 23.22 -16.73 4.36
CA ASN A 230 22.64 -16.96 5.70
C ASN A 230 21.11 -17.22 5.68
N PHE A 231 20.63 -17.94 4.69
CA PHE A 231 19.21 -18.04 4.33
C PHE A 231 18.30 -18.69 5.40
N GLU A 232 18.79 -19.66 6.17
CA GLU A 232 17.97 -20.48 7.08
C GLU A 232 17.41 -19.74 8.30
N ASN A 233 18.09 -18.68 8.76
CA ASN A 233 17.69 -17.93 9.96
C ASN A 233 16.65 -16.81 9.73
N ASN A 234 16.39 -16.42 8.49
CA ASN A 234 15.52 -15.27 8.20
C ASN A 234 14.04 -15.63 8.07
N ASP A 235 13.70 -16.84 7.67
CA ASP A 235 12.32 -17.27 7.43
C ASP A 235 11.50 -17.31 8.73
N SER A 236 12.12 -17.74 9.84
CA SER A 236 11.49 -17.77 11.16
C SER A 236 11.17 -16.36 11.71
N VAL A 237 12.07 -15.41 11.51
CA VAL A 237 11.91 -14.01 11.95
C VAL A 237 10.79 -13.34 11.13
N ILE A 238 10.70 -13.62 9.84
CA ILE A 238 9.65 -13.08 8.96
C ILE A 238 8.30 -13.68 9.33
N ARG A 239 8.20 -14.99 9.55
CA ARG A 239 6.98 -15.68 9.99
C ARG A 239 6.49 -15.17 11.34
N ASN A 240 7.39 -14.92 12.30
CA ASN A 240 7.03 -14.37 13.61
C ASN A 240 6.52 -12.93 13.52
N ARG A 241 7.09 -12.09 12.65
CA ARG A 241 6.59 -10.74 12.37
C ARG A 241 5.23 -10.76 11.67
N LEU A 242 4.97 -11.69 10.77
CA LEU A 242 3.66 -11.88 10.14
C LEU A 242 2.57 -12.26 11.15
N LYS A 243 2.88 -13.12 12.12
CA LYS A 243 1.97 -13.46 13.23
C LYS A 243 1.64 -12.24 14.10
N PHE A 244 2.59 -11.33 14.29
CA PHE A 244 2.36 -10.10 15.04
C PHE A 244 1.41 -9.13 14.32
N PHE A 245 1.53 -9.00 12.99
CA PHE A 245 0.62 -8.18 12.18
C PHE A 245 -0.76 -8.82 11.95
N GLY A 246 -0.90 -10.14 12.09
CA GLY A 246 -2.17 -10.87 11.98
C GLY A 246 -3.03 -10.88 13.25
N ARG A 247 -2.49 -10.44 14.40
CA ARG A 247 -3.17 -10.55 15.72
C ARG A 247 -3.86 -9.26 16.22
N LYS A 248 -3.93 -8.21 15.43
CA LYS A 248 -4.67 -6.98 15.77
C LYS A 248 -5.74 -6.72 14.69
N GLY A 249 -6.82 -7.43 14.80
CA GLY A 249 -8.09 -7.24 14.14
C GLY A 249 -9.17 -7.81 15.03
#